data_7d1b8ffae86d2ef7ca4f8c34291c151b
#
_entry.id   7d1b8ffae86d2ef7ca4f8c34291c151b
#
_cell.length_a   1.000
_cell.length_b   1.000
_cell.length_c   1.000
_cell.angle_alpha   90.00
_cell.angle_beta   90.00
_cell.angle_gamma   90.00
#
_symmetry.space_group_name_H-M   'P 1'
#
loop_
_entity.id
_entity.type
_entity.pdbx_description
1 polymer ?
#
loop_
_entity_poly.entity_id
_entity_poly.type
_entity_poly.pdbx_seq_one_letter_code
_entity_poly.pdbx_strand_id
1 'polypeptide(L)'
;MAQQINISKYTAEVKRNLGMAVSDEIIEKDLLLTLILAEFERLGLGKELIFKGGTLLSRNYLKYHRFSEDLDFVHRDSNELRELSRSLREKRIKRFVDCFAPELSKVAASLGLKFSEDRSDTKFCSILHGRVVYTFRIYYSENQYIKIEINFVEKMIHKPKEVSVKAITDFFDSKELMFTLGLKIENFKVLSYTLDEIILEKYRAILTRNELKERDLFDLFLIKGSLEANVKQIAEKIKDSSLIKRDLRKMIADKLTLLKKNEFFKSDERIEDLAIVKYNIKDFEEFKKKITPILADVCERFLRE
;
A
#
# COMPACT_ATOMS: atom_id res chain seq x y z
N MET A 1 12.55 -28.68 2.48
CA MET A 1 13.65 -28.00 1.74
C MET A 1 12.99 -26.87 0.96
N ALA A 2 13.34 -25.63 1.25
CA ALA A 2 12.89 -24.50 0.44
C ALA A 2 13.49 -24.70 -0.97
N GLN A 3 12.62 -24.88 -1.96
CA GLN A 3 13.05 -25.03 -3.34
C GLN A 3 13.62 -23.67 -3.76
N GLN A 4 14.89 -23.63 -4.11
CA GLN A 4 15.56 -22.39 -4.52
C GLN A 4 14.90 -21.94 -5.85
N ILE A 5 14.06 -20.91 -5.78
CA ILE A 5 13.35 -20.38 -6.94
C ILE A 5 14.38 -19.83 -7.93
N ASN A 6 14.31 -20.26 -9.19
CA ASN A 6 15.13 -19.67 -10.22
C ASN A 6 14.58 -18.29 -10.64
N ILE A 7 14.96 -17.28 -9.88
CA ILE A 7 14.48 -15.88 -10.04
C ILE A 7 14.81 -15.35 -11.44
N SER A 8 16.01 -15.65 -11.98
CA SER A 8 16.39 -15.18 -13.32
C SER A 8 15.46 -15.72 -14.42
N LYS A 9 15.01 -16.96 -14.30
CA LYS A 9 14.05 -17.55 -15.25
C LYS A 9 12.67 -16.91 -15.09
N TYR A 10 12.25 -16.64 -13.85
CA TYR A 10 10.97 -15.98 -13.56
C TYR A 10 10.95 -14.55 -14.12
N THR A 11 11.97 -13.75 -13.85
CA THR A 11 12.03 -12.36 -14.32
C THR A 11 12.09 -12.27 -15.84
N ALA A 12 12.87 -13.15 -16.50
CA ALA A 12 12.92 -13.20 -17.96
C ALA A 12 11.56 -13.51 -18.60
N GLU A 13 10.82 -14.45 -18.03
CA GLU A 13 9.49 -14.82 -18.52
C GLU A 13 8.46 -13.70 -18.32
N VAL A 14 8.46 -13.07 -17.15
CA VAL A 14 7.58 -11.91 -16.87
C VAL A 14 7.88 -10.78 -17.84
N LYS A 15 9.15 -10.42 -18.07
CA LYS A 15 9.54 -9.39 -19.04
C LYS A 15 9.06 -9.70 -20.45
N ARG A 16 9.21 -10.96 -20.88
CA ARG A 16 8.75 -11.40 -22.19
C ARG A 16 7.24 -11.19 -22.35
N ASN A 17 6.46 -11.55 -21.34
CA ASN A 17 5.00 -11.42 -21.39
C ASN A 17 4.52 -9.97 -21.26
N LEU A 18 5.21 -9.13 -20.49
CA LEU A 18 4.89 -7.72 -20.40
C LEU A 18 5.29 -6.93 -21.65
N GLY A 19 6.27 -7.41 -22.43
CA GLY A 19 6.78 -6.73 -23.63
C GLY A 19 7.43 -5.37 -23.33
N MET A 20 7.96 -5.18 -22.12
CA MET A 20 8.55 -3.92 -21.70
C MET A 20 9.81 -4.14 -20.83
N ALA A 21 10.65 -3.11 -20.80
CA ALA A 21 11.87 -3.10 -19.97
C ALA A 21 11.51 -2.74 -18.52
N VAL A 22 11.39 -3.78 -17.69
CA VAL A 22 11.25 -3.64 -16.23
C VAL A 22 12.51 -4.21 -15.58
N SER A 23 12.98 -3.64 -14.47
CA SER A 23 14.16 -4.19 -13.77
C SER A 23 13.84 -5.55 -13.14
N ASP A 24 14.85 -6.44 -13.09
CA ASP A 24 14.69 -7.74 -12.43
C ASP A 24 14.33 -7.59 -10.96
N GLU A 25 14.90 -6.58 -10.30
CA GLU A 25 14.62 -6.27 -8.89
C GLU A 25 13.15 -5.97 -8.61
N ILE A 26 12.48 -5.22 -9.48
CA ILE A 26 11.05 -4.89 -9.32
C ILE A 26 10.20 -6.16 -9.46
N ILE A 27 10.53 -7.02 -10.42
CA ILE A 27 9.80 -8.28 -10.65
C ILE A 27 10.06 -9.28 -9.51
N GLU A 28 11.31 -9.39 -9.05
CA GLU A 28 11.67 -10.20 -7.89
C GLU A 28 10.92 -9.75 -6.65
N LYS A 29 10.90 -8.44 -6.40
CA LYS A 29 10.20 -7.85 -5.28
C LYS A 29 8.69 -8.14 -5.33
N ASP A 30 8.08 -8.05 -6.50
CA ASP A 30 6.66 -8.39 -6.70
C ASP A 30 6.37 -9.87 -6.40
N LEU A 31 7.25 -10.78 -6.82
CA LEU A 31 7.15 -12.19 -6.45
C LEU A 31 7.22 -12.39 -4.95
N LEU A 32 8.20 -11.76 -4.28
CA LEU A 32 8.35 -11.87 -2.82
C LEU A 32 7.14 -11.32 -2.06
N LEU A 33 6.54 -10.21 -2.51
CA LEU A 33 5.28 -9.70 -1.96
C LEU A 33 4.17 -10.76 -2.03
N THR A 34 4.08 -11.48 -3.15
CA THR A 34 3.08 -12.55 -3.34
C THR A 34 3.33 -13.72 -2.38
N LEU A 35 4.57 -14.16 -2.27
CA LEU A 35 4.95 -15.28 -1.41
C LEU A 35 4.75 -14.95 0.09
N ILE A 36 5.09 -13.75 0.52
CA ILE A 36 4.86 -13.28 1.89
C ILE A 36 3.36 -13.25 2.21
N LEU A 37 2.52 -12.75 1.30
CA LEU A 37 1.07 -12.73 1.50
C LEU A 37 0.48 -14.14 1.57
N ALA A 38 0.98 -15.08 0.74
CA ALA A 38 0.56 -16.48 0.79
C ALA A 38 0.95 -17.14 2.12
N GLU A 39 2.15 -16.87 2.63
CA GLU A 39 2.59 -17.34 3.94
C GLU A 39 1.77 -16.73 5.09
N PHE A 40 1.36 -15.47 4.98
CA PHE A 40 0.46 -14.83 5.94
C PHE A 40 -0.87 -15.58 6.05
N GLU A 41 -1.45 -15.96 4.92
CA GLU A 41 -2.68 -16.73 4.91
C GLU A 41 -2.45 -18.13 5.50
N ARG A 42 -1.40 -18.83 5.08
CA ARG A 42 -1.06 -20.18 5.56
C ARG A 42 -0.88 -20.23 7.09
N LEU A 43 -0.25 -19.19 7.67
CA LEU A 43 -0.02 -19.09 9.11
C LEU A 43 -1.16 -18.39 9.88
N GLY A 44 -2.17 -17.90 9.17
CA GLY A 44 -3.30 -17.20 9.76
C GLY A 44 -2.97 -15.79 10.27
N LEU A 45 -1.85 -15.20 9.86
CA LEU A 45 -1.45 -13.85 10.25
C LEU A 45 -2.35 -12.75 9.66
N GLY A 46 -2.99 -13.04 8.54
CA GLY A 46 -3.92 -12.12 7.88
C GLY A 46 -5.24 -11.87 8.63
N LYS A 47 -5.57 -12.68 9.66
CA LYS A 47 -6.89 -12.63 10.33
C LYS A 47 -7.18 -11.31 11.05
N GLU A 48 -6.15 -10.66 11.59
CA GLU A 48 -6.27 -9.38 12.31
C GLU A 48 -5.83 -8.19 11.45
N LEU A 49 -5.47 -8.43 10.18
CA LEU A 49 -4.97 -7.44 9.26
C LEU A 49 -5.92 -7.24 8.08
N ILE A 50 -6.07 -5.99 7.65
CA ILE A 50 -6.82 -5.62 6.47
C ILE A 50 -5.83 -5.05 5.47
N PHE A 51 -5.67 -5.75 4.35
CA PHE A 51 -4.75 -5.37 3.28
C PHE A 51 -5.22 -4.12 2.55
N LYS A 52 -4.32 -3.19 2.28
CA LYS A 52 -4.60 -1.92 1.63
C LYS A 52 -3.45 -1.46 0.72
N GLY A 53 -3.50 -0.21 0.31
CA GLY A 53 -2.39 0.47 -0.37
C GLY A 53 -2.28 0.19 -1.85
N GLY A 54 -1.14 0.61 -2.41
CA GLY A 54 -0.86 0.53 -3.85
C GLY A 54 -0.80 -0.90 -4.38
N THR A 55 -0.28 -1.83 -3.59
CA THR A 55 -0.15 -3.24 -3.97
C THR A 55 -1.52 -3.91 -4.12
N LEU A 56 -2.45 -3.68 -3.19
CA LEU A 56 -3.83 -4.14 -3.32
C LEU A 56 -4.50 -3.54 -4.56
N LEU A 57 -4.39 -2.22 -4.75
CA LEU A 57 -5.01 -1.52 -5.88
C LEU A 57 -4.51 -2.06 -7.21
N SER A 58 -3.19 -2.16 -7.37
CA SER A 58 -2.56 -2.65 -8.59
C SER A 58 -3.02 -4.06 -8.93
N ARG A 59 -2.96 -4.97 -7.97
CA ARG A 59 -3.22 -6.40 -8.20
C ARG A 59 -4.70 -6.73 -8.40
N ASN A 60 -5.56 -6.16 -7.57
CA ASN A 60 -6.94 -6.61 -7.49
C ASN A 60 -7.94 -5.73 -8.23
N TYR A 61 -7.62 -4.44 -8.42
CA TYR A 61 -8.57 -3.49 -9.01
C TYR A 61 -8.15 -2.94 -10.37
N LEU A 62 -6.84 -2.76 -10.63
CA LEU A 62 -6.33 -2.13 -11.84
C LEU A 62 -5.43 -3.05 -12.70
N LYS A 63 -5.51 -4.37 -12.50
CA LYS A 63 -4.86 -5.39 -13.36
C LYS A 63 -3.38 -5.13 -13.63
N TYR A 64 -2.61 -4.83 -12.56
CA TYR A 64 -1.19 -4.50 -12.67
C TYR A 64 -0.90 -3.31 -13.58
N HIS A 65 -1.60 -2.20 -13.36
CA HIS A 65 -1.33 -0.96 -14.08
C HIS A 65 0.07 -0.39 -13.82
N ARG A 66 0.64 -0.69 -12.66
CA ARG A 66 2.02 -0.40 -12.24
C ARG A 66 2.49 -1.38 -11.19
N PHE A 67 3.79 -1.47 -10.98
CA PHE A 67 4.34 -2.18 -9.83
C PHE A 67 4.14 -1.39 -8.53
N SER A 68 4.14 -2.11 -7.43
CA SER A 68 4.11 -1.57 -6.08
C SER A 68 5.02 -2.39 -5.18
N GLU A 69 5.63 -1.75 -4.19
CA GLU A 69 6.80 -2.29 -3.52
C GLU A 69 6.60 -2.64 -2.05
N ASP A 70 5.48 -2.26 -1.47
CA ASP A 70 5.20 -2.37 -0.04
C ASP A 70 3.96 -3.21 0.23
N LEU A 71 3.89 -3.81 1.42
CA LEU A 71 2.68 -4.40 1.98
C LEU A 71 2.11 -3.49 3.07
N ASP A 72 1.02 -2.82 2.77
CA ASP A 72 0.34 -1.92 3.69
C ASP A 72 -0.88 -2.60 4.30
N PHE A 73 -1.01 -2.49 5.61
CA PHE A 73 -2.13 -3.03 6.37
C PHE A 73 -2.69 -2.01 7.35
N VAL A 74 -3.94 -2.19 7.69
CA VAL A 74 -4.55 -1.61 8.87
C VAL A 74 -4.99 -2.74 9.82
N HIS A 75 -4.84 -2.53 11.11
CA HIS A 75 -5.33 -3.49 12.09
C HIS A 75 -6.86 -3.54 12.07
N ARG A 76 -7.43 -4.73 12.13
CA ARG A 76 -8.89 -4.95 12.04
C ARG A 76 -9.69 -4.09 13.02
N ASP A 77 -9.19 -3.95 14.24
CA ASP A 77 -9.84 -3.18 15.31
C ASP A 77 -9.35 -1.72 15.36
N SER A 78 -8.81 -1.19 14.27
CA SER A 78 -8.25 0.17 14.25
C SER A 78 -9.25 1.25 14.68
N ASN A 79 -10.53 1.10 14.30
CA ASN A 79 -11.59 2.01 14.72
C ASN A 79 -11.83 1.98 16.24
N GLU A 80 -11.71 0.82 16.89
CA GLU A 80 -11.80 0.72 18.35
C GLU A 80 -10.53 1.25 19.01
N LEU A 81 -9.36 0.85 18.52
CA LEU A 81 -8.07 1.24 19.10
C LEU A 81 -7.88 2.75 19.15
N ARG A 82 -8.39 3.49 18.17
CA ARG A 82 -8.29 4.94 18.14
C ARG A 82 -9.09 5.64 19.26
N GLU A 83 -10.22 5.06 19.69
CA GLU A 83 -11.08 5.59 20.74
C GLU A 83 -10.54 5.31 22.16
N LEU A 84 -9.56 4.41 22.29
CA LEU A 84 -8.96 4.08 23.56
C LEU A 84 -8.04 5.19 24.09
N SER A 85 -7.89 5.27 25.40
CA SER A 85 -6.84 6.07 26.02
C SER A 85 -5.47 5.64 25.50
N ARG A 86 -4.50 6.56 25.47
CA ARG A 86 -3.16 6.30 24.96
C ARG A 86 -2.51 5.06 25.60
N SER A 87 -2.57 4.95 26.92
CA SER A 87 -1.96 3.83 27.67
C SER A 87 -2.58 2.49 27.30
N LEU A 88 -3.93 2.41 27.21
CA LEU A 88 -4.63 1.16 26.89
C LEU A 88 -4.36 0.77 25.43
N ARG A 89 -4.37 1.74 24.51
CA ARG A 89 -4.03 1.53 23.10
C ARG A 89 -2.61 0.99 22.93
N GLU A 90 -1.61 1.62 23.55
CA GLU A 90 -0.22 1.17 23.49
C GLU A 90 -0.07 -0.25 24.04
N LYS A 91 -0.77 -0.59 25.12
CA LYS A 91 -0.76 -1.96 25.67
C LYS A 91 -1.34 -3.00 24.72
N ARG A 92 -2.48 -2.70 24.05
CA ARG A 92 -3.10 -3.62 23.07
C ARG A 92 -2.21 -3.78 21.83
N ILE A 93 -1.68 -2.68 21.27
CA ILE A 93 -0.78 -2.72 20.14
C ILE A 93 0.48 -3.53 20.48
N LYS A 94 1.07 -3.28 21.65
CA LYS A 94 2.24 -4.03 22.09
C LYS A 94 1.97 -5.53 22.12
N ARG A 95 0.84 -5.95 22.70
CA ARG A 95 0.46 -7.36 22.76
C ARG A 95 0.33 -8.00 21.38
N PHE A 96 -0.31 -7.30 20.43
CA PHE A 96 -0.39 -7.76 19.05
C PHE A 96 1.00 -7.94 18.45
N VAL A 97 1.86 -6.91 18.54
CA VAL A 97 3.20 -6.93 17.95
C VAL A 97 4.10 -8.00 18.58
N ASP A 98 3.96 -8.24 19.90
CA ASP A 98 4.70 -9.30 20.61
C ASP A 98 4.34 -10.72 20.10
N CYS A 99 3.13 -10.90 19.58
CA CYS A 99 2.73 -12.15 18.93
C CYS A 99 3.06 -12.17 17.43
N PHE A 100 2.96 -11.04 16.76
CA PHE A 100 3.12 -10.93 15.32
C PHE A 100 4.58 -11.05 14.86
N ALA A 101 5.53 -10.42 15.57
CA ALA A 101 6.93 -10.41 15.15
C ALA A 101 7.58 -11.81 15.12
N PRO A 102 7.36 -12.73 16.10
CA PRO A 102 7.83 -14.10 16.00
C PRO A 102 7.24 -14.86 14.81
N GLU A 103 5.96 -14.67 14.51
CA GLU A 103 5.33 -15.32 13.36
C GLU A 103 5.88 -14.75 12.04
N LEU A 104 6.15 -13.44 11.98
CA LEU A 104 6.80 -12.83 10.83
C LEU A 104 8.23 -13.38 10.63
N SER A 105 8.93 -13.71 11.71
CA SER A 105 10.22 -14.39 11.66
C SER A 105 10.12 -15.77 11.01
N LYS A 106 9.06 -16.53 11.31
CA LYS A 106 8.79 -17.82 10.65
C LYS A 106 8.48 -17.66 9.16
N VAL A 107 7.71 -16.64 8.78
CA VAL A 107 7.49 -16.30 7.36
C VAL A 107 8.81 -16.02 6.65
N ALA A 108 9.65 -15.17 7.22
CA ALA A 108 10.94 -14.85 6.63
C ALA A 108 11.82 -16.11 6.47
N ALA A 109 11.90 -16.92 7.52
CA ALA A 109 12.69 -18.14 7.51
C ALA A 109 12.19 -19.17 6.47
N SER A 110 10.87 -19.34 6.32
CA SER A 110 10.29 -20.26 5.32
C SER A 110 10.64 -19.89 3.89
N LEU A 111 10.85 -18.59 3.63
CA LEU A 111 11.20 -18.04 2.32
C LEU A 111 12.71 -17.83 2.14
N GLY A 112 13.55 -18.18 3.15
CA GLY A 112 14.98 -17.95 3.12
C GLY A 112 15.40 -16.48 3.24
N LEU A 113 14.52 -15.64 3.80
CA LEU A 113 14.70 -14.20 3.97
C LEU A 113 15.22 -13.89 5.38
N LYS A 114 15.78 -12.68 5.58
CA LYS A 114 16.34 -12.24 6.86
C LYS A 114 15.37 -11.29 7.58
N PHE A 115 15.05 -11.64 8.82
CA PHE A 115 14.26 -10.80 9.72
C PHE A 115 14.69 -11.06 11.18
N SER A 116 14.60 -10.03 12.02
CA SER A 116 14.77 -10.15 13.48
C SER A 116 13.49 -9.73 14.18
N GLU A 117 13.05 -10.55 15.13
CA GLU A 117 11.89 -10.24 15.99
C GLU A 117 12.21 -9.22 17.08
N ASP A 118 13.49 -8.88 17.28
CA ASP A 118 13.89 -7.84 18.22
C ASP A 118 13.45 -6.46 17.70
N ARG A 119 12.46 -5.90 18.38
CA ARG A 119 11.89 -4.59 18.02
C ARG A 119 12.81 -3.41 18.34
N SER A 120 13.88 -3.62 19.10
CA SER A 120 14.90 -2.61 19.33
C SER A 120 15.89 -2.49 18.15
N ASP A 121 15.96 -3.51 17.31
CA ASP A 121 16.74 -3.46 16.09
C ASP A 121 16.02 -2.61 15.02
N THR A 122 16.45 -1.36 14.91
CA THR A 122 15.90 -0.37 13.98
C THR A 122 16.10 -0.73 12.51
N LYS A 123 16.98 -1.68 12.20
CA LYS A 123 17.12 -2.24 10.86
C LYS A 123 15.84 -2.96 10.44
N PHE A 124 15.29 -3.78 11.31
CA PHE A 124 14.13 -4.64 11.01
C PHE A 124 12.79 -4.06 11.44
N CYS A 125 12.77 -3.24 12.49
CA CYS A 125 11.54 -2.67 13.01
C CYS A 125 11.69 -1.16 13.27
N SER A 126 10.72 -0.37 12.84
CA SER A 126 10.60 1.03 13.24
C SER A 126 9.18 1.34 13.67
N ILE A 127 9.09 2.21 14.70
CA ILE A 127 7.83 2.57 15.35
C ILE A 127 7.63 4.07 15.17
N LEU A 128 6.56 4.45 14.51
CA LEU A 128 6.28 5.81 14.09
C LEU A 128 4.99 6.36 14.73
N HIS A 129 4.83 7.68 14.63
CA HIS A 129 3.59 8.39 14.96
C HIS A 129 3.02 8.08 16.35
N GLY A 130 3.85 8.19 17.38
CA GLY A 130 3.39 7.95 18.75
C GLY A 130 3.03 6.48 19.02
N ARG A 131 3.74 5.57 18.41
CA ARG A 131 3.62 4.12 18.54
C ARG A 131 2.33 3.51 17.98
N VAL A 132 1.76 4.12 16.97
CA VAL A 132 0.54 3.62 16.31
C VAL A 132 0.76 3.12 14.88
N VAL A 133 1.95 3.33 14.31
CA VAL A 133 2.34 2.76 13.02
C VAL A 133 3.64 1.99 13.22
N TYR A 134 3.62 0.72 12.83
CA TYR A 134 4.78 -0.17 12.87
C TYR A 134 5.19 -0.51 11.45
N THR A 135 6.49 -0.44 11.20
CA THR A 135 7.09 -0.83 9.93
C THR A 135 8.09 -1.94 10.19
N PHE A 136 7.86 -3.08 9.54
CA PHE A 136 8.78 -4.21 9.55
C PHE A 136 9.48 -4.30 8.19
N ARG A 137 10.76 -4.74 8.18
CA ARG A 137 11.57 -4.91 6.98
C ARG A 137 12.10 -6.32 6.92
N ILE A 138 11.69 -7.06 5.91
CA ILE A 138 12.19 -8.41 5.63
C ILE A 138 13.21 -8.28 4.51
N TYR A 139 14.47 -8.59 4.80
CA TYR A 139 15.57 -8.43 3.86
C TYR A 139 15.74 -9.67 2.98
N TYR A 140 15.79 -9.48 1.68
CA TYR A 140 16.10 -10.51 0.69
C TYR A 140 17.51 -10.36 0.11
N SER A 141 18.17 -9.22 0.33
CA SER A 141 19.60 -9.02 0.10
C SER A 141 20.20 -8.18 1.23
N GLU A 142 21.44 -7.75 1.10
CA GLU A 142 22.12 -6.95 2.11
C GLU A 142 21.42 -5.60 2.36
N ASN A 143 20.97 -4.94 1.28
CA ASN A 143 20.40 -3.60 1.32
C ASN A 143 18.95 -3.52 0.79
N GLN A 144 18.39 -4.63 0.31
CA GLN A 144 17.06 -4.67 -0.26
C GLN A 144 16.09 -5.42 0.66
N TYR A 145 14.92 -4.86 0.84
CA TYR A 145 13.91 -5.41 1.75
C TYR A 145 12.48 -5.20 1.24
N ILE A 146 11.60 -6.04 1.72
CA ILE A 146 10.16 -5.85 1.65
C ILE A 146 9.73 -5.07 2.88
N LYS A 147 9.06 -3.95 2.68
CA LYS A 147 8.46 -3.16 3.76
C LYS A 147 7.04 -3.66 4.03
N ILE A 148 6.74 -3.92 5.30
CA ILE A 148 5.41 -4.25 5.80
C ILE A 148 5.03 -3.17 6.79
N GLU A 149 3.97 -2.42 6.50
CA GLU A 149 3.49 -1.36 7.37
C GLU A 149 2.12 -1.71 7.94
N ILE A 150 1.96 -1.56 9.26
CA ILE A 150 0.68 -1.78 9.96
C ILE A 150 0.29 -0.50 10.69
N ASN A 151 -0.85 0.06 10.30
CA ASN A 151 -1.46 1.20 10.98
C ASN A 151 -2.56 0.71 11.94
N PHE A 152 -2.45 1.06 13.22
CA PHE A 152 -3.35 0.60 14.28
C PHE A 152 -4.50 1.57 14.60
N VAL A 153 -4.52 2.75 14.01
CA VAL A 153 -5.51 3.78 14.35
C VAL A 153 -6.13 4.45 13.13
N GLU A 154 -5.90 3.90 11.95
CA GLU A 154 -6.51 4.46 10.74
C GLU A 154 -8.02 4.22 10.74
N LYS A 155 -8.79 5.29 10.50
CA LYS A 155 -10.24 5.20 10.39
C LYS A 155 -10.64 4.53 9.08
N MET A 156 -11.42 3.47 9.17
CA MET A 156 -12.10 2.86 8.04
C MET A 156 -13.53 3.38 7.97
N ILE A 157 -13.94 3.88 6.81
CA ILE A 157 -15.29 4.36 6.53
C ILE A 157 -16.12 3.25 5.91
N HIS A 158 -15.57 2.53 4.95
CA HIS A 158 -16.22 1.40 4.29
C HIS A 158 -15.80 0.07 4.92
N LYS A 159 -16.76 -0.84 5.03
CA LYS A 159 -16.48 -2.20 5.55
C LYS A 159 -15.51 -2.93 4.62
N PRO A 160 -14.49 -3.60 5.18
CA PRO A 160 -13.57 -4.39 4.39
C PRO A 160 -14.27 -5.59 3.75
N LYS A 161 -13.69 -6.12 2.69
CA LYS A 161 -14.18 -7.32 1.99
C LYS A 161 -13.05 -8.31 1.74
N GLU A 162 -13.39 -9.58 1.59
CA GLU A 162 -12.44 -10.58 1.13
C GLU A 162 -12.20 -10.45 -0.38
N VAL A 163 -10.93 -10.56 -0.77
CA VAL A 163 -10.51 -10.62 -2.16
C VAL A 163 -9.51 -11.77 -2.36
N SER A 164 -9.57 -12.45 -3.50
CA SER A 164 -8.50 -13.35 -3.91
C SER A 164 -7.35 -12.52 -4.44
N VAL A 165 -6.17 -12.65 -3.81
CA VAL A 165 -5.00 -11.88 -4.23
C VAL A 165 -4.52 -12.38 -5.59
N LYS A 166 -4.24 -11.45 -6.49
CA LYS A 166 -3.71 -11.73 -7.83
C LYS A 166 -2.19 -11.58 -7.85
N ALA A 167 -1.52 -12.53 -8.50
CA ALA A 167 -0.13 -12.42 -8.90
C ALA A 167 -0.02 -11.90 -10.33
N ILE A 168 1.12 -11.37 -10.73
CA ILE A 168 1.32 -10.92 -12.11
C ILE A 168 1.16 -12.07 -13.10
N THR A 169 1.49 -13.28 -12.69
CA THR A 169 1.33 -14.52 -13.47
C THR A 169 -0.12 -14.91 -13.74
N ASP A 170 -1.10 -14.32 -13.06
CA ASP A 170 -2.52 -14.52 -13.34
C ASP A 170 -3.01 -13.79 -14.61
N PHE A 171 -2.18 -12.91 -15.17
CA PHE A 171 -2.52 -12.06 -16.31
C PHE A 171 -1.91 -12.55 -17.64
N PHE A 172 -1.16 -13.65 -17.62
CA PHE A 172 -0.66 -14.34 -18.82
C PHE A 172 -0.62 -15.87 -18.61
N ASP A 173 -0.42 -16.63 -19.68
CA ASP A 173 -0.28 -18.10 -19.55
C ASP A 173 1.05 -18.45 -18.87
N SER A 174 0.96 -18.77 -17.60
CA SER A 174 2.11 -19.03 -16.72
C SER A 174 2.24 -20.48 -16.28
N LYS A 175 1.40 -21.39 -16.80
CA LYS A 175 1.35 -22.78 -16.31
C LYS A 175 2.70 -23.50 -16.42
N GLU A 176 3.36 -23.38 -17.55
CA GLU A 176 4.67 -23.97 -17.78
C GLU A 176 5.74 -23.33 -16.89
N LEU A 177 5.71 -22.01 -16.73
CA LEU A 177 6.61 -21.27 -15.86
C LEU A 177 6.46 -21.72 -14.41
N MET A 178 5.24 -21.72 -13.89
CA MET A 178 4.94 -22.11 -12.52
C MET A 178 5.36 -23.55 -12.23
N PHE A 179 5.07 -24.46 -13.17
CA PHE A 179 5.51 -25.85 -13.07
C PHE A 179 7.04 -25.97 -13.05
N THR A 180 7.72 -25.29 -13.96
CA THR A 180 9.20 -25.34 -14.08
C THR A 180 9.91 -24.76 -12.85
N LEU A 181 9.30 -23.74 -12.22
CA LEU A 181 9.85 -23.12 -11.01
C LEU A 181 9.47 -23.86 -9.73
N GLY A 182 8.61 -24.88 -9.83
CA GLY A 182 8.06 -25.55 -8.65
C GLY A 182 7.22 -24.64 -7.77
N LEU A 183 6.79 -23.49 -8.30
CA LEU A 183 5.97 -22.54 -7.58
C LEU A 183 4.51 -22.96 -7.66
N LYS A 184 3.91 -23.24 -6.53
CA LYS A 184 2.48 -23.45 -6.40
C LYS A 184 1.91 -22.30 -5.59
N ILE A 185 1.65 -21.18 -6.25
CA ILE A 185 0.93 -20.07 -5.62
C ILE A 185 -0.56 -20.43 -5.73
N GLU A 186 -1.09 -21.02 -4.66
CA GLU A 186 -2.53 -21.30 -4.58
C GLU A 186 -3.28 -19.98 -4.44
N ASN A 187 -4.49 -19.92 -5.01
CA ASN A 187 -5.38 -18.77 -4.79
C ASN A 187 -5.70 -18.66 -3.28
N PHE A 188 -5.25 -17.61 -2.67
CA PHE A 188 -5.54 -17.29 -1.27
C PHE A 188 -6.37 -16.01 -1.17
N LYS A 189 -7.14 -15.91 -0.11
CA LYS A 189 -7.98 -14.74 0.15
C LYS A 189 -7.42 -13.92 1.30
N VAL A 190 -7.60 -12.63 1.21
CA VAL A 190 -7.26 -11.69 2.30
C VAL A 190 -8.43 -10.75 2.54
N LEU A 191 -8.60 -10.33 3.78
CA LEU A 191 -9.49 -9.22 4.10
C LEU A 191 -8.83 -7.92 3.62
N SER A 192 -9.55 -7.08 2.89
CA SER A 192 -8.96 -5.92 2.22
C SER A 192 -9.89 -4.72 2.17
N TYR A 193 -9.34 -3.55 1.87
CA TYR A 193 -10.09 -2.36 1.53
C TYR A 193 -10.93 -2.58 0.28
N THR A 194 -12.12 -1.96 0.25
CA THR A 194 -12.90 -1.79 -0.97
C THR A 194 -12.27 -0.72 -1.86
N LEU A 195 -12.68 -0.68 -3.13
CA LEU A 195 -12.20 0.35 -4.05
C LEU A 195 -12.56 1.77 -3.55
N ASP A 196 -13.77 1.93 -2.98
CA ASP A 196 -14.21 3.21 -2.43
C ASP A 196 -13.32 3.67 -1.26
N GLU A 197 -12.95 2.74 -0.36
CA GLU A 197 -12.01 3.06 0.73
C GLU A 197 -10.63 3.43 0.21
N ILE A 198 -10.16 2.76 -0.85
CA ILE A 198 -8.87 3.09 -1.50
C ILE A 198 -8.93 4.49 -2.13
N ILE A 199 -10.04 4.86 -2.80
CA ILE A 199 -10.22 6.20 -3.36
C ILE A 199 -10.08 7.25 -2.26
N LEU A 200 -10.79 7.10 -1.14
CA LEU A 200 -10.69 8.03 0.00
C LEU A 200 -9.26 8.13 0.53
N GLU A 201 -8.54 7.00 0.63
CA GLU A 201 -7.14 6.95 1.06
C GLU A 201 -6.22 7.69 0.08
N LYS A 202 -6.43 7.57 -1.24
CA LYS A 202 -5.64 8.28 -2.24
C LYS A 202 -5.84 9.80 -2.14
N TYR A 203 -7.06 10.27 -2.01
CA TYR A 203 -7.36 11.69 -1.76
C TYR A 203 -6.70 12.18 -0.47
N ARG A 204 -6.85 11.41 0.63
CA ARG A 204 -6.18 11.72 1.90
C ARG A 204 -4.66 11.81 1.71
N ALA A 205 -4.05 10.83 1.04
CA ALA A 205 -2.61 10.78 0.83
C ALA A 205 -2.11 12.00 0.03
N ILE A 206 -2.78 12.39 -1.06
CA ILE A 206 -2.48 13.58 -1.86
C ILE A 206 -2.46 14.84 -1.00
N LEU A 207 -3.44 14.99 -0.11
CA LEU A 207 -3.61 16.19 0.70
C LEU A 207 -2.79 16.19 2.00
N THR A 208 -2.39 15.02 2.52
CA THR A 208 -1.71 14.95 3.81
C THR A 208 -0.23 14.55 3.73
N ARG A 209 0.31 14.16 2.60
CA ARG A 209 1.76 13.95 2.45
C ARG A 209 2.49 15.28 2.34
N ASN A 210 3.72 15.34 2.83
CA ASN A 210 4.56 16.52 2.69
C ASN A 210 4.85 16.79 1.21
N GLU A 211 5.23 15.75 0.48
CA GLU A 211 5.48 15.80 -0.96
C GLU A 211 4.37 15.08 -1.71
N LEU A 212 3.96 15.64 -2.84
CA LEU A 212 3.04 14.99 -3.75
C LEU A 212 3.73 13.76 -4.35
N LYS A 213 3.05 12.62 -4.32
CA LYS A 213 3.47 11.44 -5.08
C LYS A 213 2.56 11.31 -6.30
N GLU A 214 3.12 11.48 -7.49
CA GLU A 214 2.35 11.50 -8.73
C GLU A 214 1.60 10.18 -8.97
N ARG A 215 2.16 9.07 -8.47
CA ARG A 215 1.48 7.76 -8.49
C ARG A 215 0.12 7.74 -7.79
N ASP A 216 -0.11 8.58 -6.77
CA ASP A 216 -1.43 8.64 -6.12
C ASP A 216 -2.47 9.33 -7.02
N LEU A 217 -2.07 10.33 -7.81
CA LEU A 217 -2.90 10.96 -8.84
C LEU A 217 -3.15 10.01 -10.01
N PHE A 218 -2.11 9.30 -10.46
CA PHE A 218 -2.20 8.33 -11.54
C PHE A 218 -3.12 7.17 -11.18
N ASP A 219 -3.04 6.68 -9.96
CA ASP A 219 -3.97 5.66 -9.45
C ASP A 219 -5.43 6.15 -9.54
N LEU A 220 -5.72 7.39 -9.09
CA LEU A 220 -7.07 7.97 -9.21
C LEU A 220 -7.49 8.20 -10.67
N PHE A 221 -6.58 8.61 -11.54
CA PHE A 221 -6.83 8.77 -12.97
C PHE A 221 -7.34 7.49 -13.62
N LEU A 222 -6.76 6.35 -13.25
CA LEU A 222 -7.15 5.05 -13.78
C LEU A 222 -8.39 4.45 -13.13
N ILE A 223 -8.79 4.93 -11.94
CA ILE A 223 -10.01 4.45 -11.27
C ILE A 223 -11.23 5.15 -11.86
N LYS A 224 -12.08 4.39 -12.53
CA LYS A 224 -13.36 4.89 -13.03
C LYS A 224 -14.25 5.36 -11.88
N GLY A 225 -14.79 6.56 -11.98
CA GLY A 225 -15.64 7.16 -10.93
C GLY A 225 -14.86 7.82 -9.78
N SER A 226 -13.51 7.90 -9.84
CA SER A 226 -12.73 8.54 -8.78
C SER A 226 -13.07 10.02 -8.56
N LEU A 227 -13.50 10.75 -9.60
CA LEU A 227 -13.94 12.15 -9.52
C LEU A 227 -15.32 12.32 -8.84
N GLU A 228 -16.06 11.23 -8.62
CA GLU A 228 -17.37 11.22 -7.95
C GLU A 228 -17.23 10.97 -6.43
N ALA A 229 -16.01 10.97 -5.93
CA ALA A 229 -15.71 10.67 -4.53
C ALA A 229 -16.38 11.68 -3.57
N ASN A 230 -16.90 11.17 -2.46
CA ASN A 230 -17.63 11.97 -1.48
C ASN A 230 -16.69 12.90 -0.68
N VAL A 231 -16.75 14.20 -0.96
CA VAL A 231 -15.94 15.25 -0.32
C VAL A 231 -16.04 15.22 1.21
N LYS A 232 -17.22 14.93 1.76
CA LYS A 232 -17.41 14.81 3.22
C LYS A 232 -16.62 13.64 3.80
N GLN A 233 -16.68 12.48 3.16
CA GLN A 233 -15.93 11.31 3.61
C GLN A 233 -14.43 11.50 3.48
N ILE A 234 -13.96 12.18 2.42
CA ILE A 234 -12.55 12.51 2.27
C ILE A 234 -12.10 13.44 3.41
N ALA A 235 -12.85 14.50 3.70
CA ALA A 235 -12.54 15.42 4.80
C ALA A 235 -12.52 14.70 6.16
N GLU A 236 -13.43 13.76 6.37
CA GLU A 236 -13.47 12.90 7.57
C GLU A 236 -12.20 12.02 7.67
N LYS A 237 -11.73 11.43 6.58
CA LYS A 237 -10.48 10.68 6.53
C LYS A 237 -9.26 11.56 6.81
N ILE A 238 -9.26 12.81 6.37
CA ILE A 238 -8.19 13.77 6.66
C ILE A 238 -8.15 14.13 8.13
N LYS A 239 -9.30 14.41 8.77
CA LYS A 239 -9.39 14.69 10.20
C LYS A 239 -8.78 13.58 11.04
N ASP A 240 -8.99 12.35 10.63
CA ASP A 240 -8.39 11.19 11.26
C ASP A 240 -6.86 11.23 11.31
N SER A 241 -6.23 11.82 10.31
CA SER A 241 -4.78 11.98 10.25
C SER A 241 -4.23 12.90 11.35
N SER A 242 -5.06 13.63 12.08
CA SER A 242 -4.66 14.47 13.22
C SER A 242 -4.01 13.68 14.34
N LEU A 243 -4.34 12.40 14.53
CA LEU A 243 -3.67 11.52 15.48
C LEU A 243 -2.20 11.27 15.13
N ILE A 244 -1.84 11.45 13.87
CA ILE A 244 -0.52 11.14 13.31
C ILE A 244 0.26 12.42 12.99
N LYS A 245 -0.44 13.52 12.60
CA LYS A 245 0.18 14.77 12.12
C LYS A 245 -0.23 15.97 12.96
N ARG A 246 0.75 16.60 13.61
CA ARG A 246 0.53 17.74 14.53
C ARG A 246 0.07 19.01 13.82
N ASP A 247 0.62 19.30 12.63
CA ASP A 247 0.37 20.56 11.90
C ASP A 247 -0.59 20.37 10.71
N LEU A 248 -1.54 19.44 10.84
CA LEU A 248 -2.42 19.05 9.74
C LEU A 248 -3.21 20.24 9.19
N ARG A 249 -3.75 21.12 10.05
CA ARG A 249 -4.56 22.26 9.61
C ARG A 249 -3.76 23.25 8.78
N LYS A 250 -2.51 23.54 9.19
CA LYS A 250 -1.59 24.39 8.43
C LYS A 250 -1.26 23.74 7.08
N MET A 251 -0.92 22.46 7.09
CA MET A 251 -0.61 21.72 5.85
C MET A 251 -1.75 21.78 4.83
N ILE A 252 -2.99 21.59 5.28
CA ILE A 252 -4.16 21.66 4.39
C ILE A 252 -4.39 23.08 3.86
N ALA A 253 -4.18 24.13 4.68
CA ALA A 253 -4.26 25.52 4.25
C ALA A 253 -3.19 25.86 3.20
N ASP A 254 -1.96 25.41 3.40
CA ASP A 254 -0.86 25.60 2.45
C ASP A 254 -1.18 24.90 1.12
N LYS A 255 -1.70 23.66 1.15
CA LYS A 255 -2.11 22.94 -0.06
C LYS A 255 -3.27 23.60 -0.80
N LEU A 256 -4.27 24.13 -0.08
CA LEU A 256 -5.34 24.91 -0.68
C LEU A 256 -4.80 26.13 -1.42
N THR A 257 -3.81 26.80 -0.84
CA THR A 257 -3.14 27.95 -1.47
C THR A 257 -2.45 27.56 -2.77
N LEU A 258 -1.72 26.41 -2.78
CA LEU A 258 -1.07 25.90 -3.99
C LEU A 258 -2.08 25.50 -5.06
N LEU A 259 -3.19 24.88 -4.68
CA LEU A 259 -4.29 24.53 -5.62
C LEU A 259 -4.87 25.79 -6.29
N LYS A 260 -5.15 26.85 -5.52
CA LYS A 260 -5.67 28.12 -6.04
C LYS A 260 -4.68 28.85 -6.96
N LYS A 261 -3.37 28.64 -6.80
CA LYS A 261 -2.31 29.18 -7.66
C LYS A 261 -1.98 28.30 -8.87
N ASN A 262 -2.59 27.14 -9.03
CA ASN A 262 -2.24 26.10 -10.01
C ASN A 262 -0.77 25.62 -9.90
N GLU A 263 -0.23 25.60 -8.67
CA GLU A 263 1.15 25.19 -8.38
C GLU A 263 1.24 23.85 -7.65
N PHE A 264 0.11 23.19 -7.44
CA PHE A 264 0.00 22.01 -6.59
C PHE A 264 0.65 20.75 -7.20
N PHE A 265 0.59 20.57 -8.53
CA PHE A 265 1.00 19.32 -9.19
C PHE A 265 2.48 19.30 -9.58
N LYS A 266 3.36 19.79 -8.72
CA LYS A 266 4.81 19.64 -8.87
C LYS A 266 5.26 18.39 -8.12
N SER A 267 5.87 17.44 -8.82
CA SER A 267 6.42 16.20 -8.24
C SER A 267 7.72 15.84 -8.94
N ASP A 268 8.68 15.31 -8.19
CA ASP A 268 9.91 14.75 -8.73
C ASP A 268 9.75 13.28 -9.15
N GLU A 269 8.63 12.66 -8.83
CA GLU A 269 8.30 11.28 -9.19
C GLU A 269 7.81 11.21 -10.64
N ARG A 270 8.40 10.32 -11.41
CA ARG A 270 8.04 10.10 -12.82
C ARG A 270 7.20 8.85 -12.95
N ILE A 271 5.96 9.02 -13.41
CA ILE A 271 5.03 7.90 -13.59
C ILE A 271 5.49 6.92 -14.67
N GLU A 272 6.21 7.42 -15.68
CA GLU A 272 6.75 6.61 -16.77
C GLU A 272 7.67 5.49 -16.28
N ASP A 273 8.35 5.70 -15.16
CA ASP A 273 9.28 4.72 -14.58
C ASP A 273 8.55 3.59 -13.83
N LEU A 274 7.26 3.80 -13.49
CA LEU A 274 6.46 2.88 -12.68
C LEU A 274 5.32 2.21 -13.45
N ALA A 275 4.78 2.89 -14.48
CA ALA A 275 3.59 2.44 -15.20
C ALA A 275 3.88 1.24 -16.10
N ILE A 276 3.02 0.23 -16.03
CA ILE A 276 3.00 -0.92 -16.96
C ILE A 276 2.03 -0.65 -18.12
N VAL A 277 0.94 0.04 -17.82
CA VAL A 277 -0.07 0.38 -18.84
C VAL A 277 0.30 1.63 -19.62
N LYS A 278 0.04 1.61 -20.91
CA LYS A 278 0.12 2.80 -21.75
C LYS A 278 -1.03 3.74 -21.41
N TYR A 279 -0.75 5.02 -21.29
CA TYR A 279 -1.75 6.06 -21.03
C TYR A 279 -1.49 7.29 -21.90
N ASN A 280 -2.51 8.12 -22.08
CA ASN A 280 -2.39 9.38 -22.80
C ASN A 280 -2.04 10.50 -21.82
N ILE A 281 -0.90 11.13 -22.00
CA ILE A 281 -0.42 12.22 -21.15
C ILE A 281 -1.41 13.40 -21.16
N LYS A 282 -2.04 13.72 -22.30
CA LYS A 282 -3.04 14.81 -22.37
C LYS A 282 -4.26 14.52 -21.51
N ASP A 283 -4.74 13.27 -21.52
CA ASP A 283 -5.88 12.86 -20.70
C ASP A 283 -5.54 12.91 -19.21
N PHE A 284 -4.31 12.58 -18.86
CA PHE A 284 -3.82 12.68 -17.47
C PHE A 284 -3.72 14.16 -17.02
N GLU A 285 -3.23 15.05 -17.86
CA GLU A 285 -3.21 16.49 -17.57
C GLU A 285 -4.63 17.08 -17.48
N GLU A 286 -5.57 16.63 -18.31
CA GLU A 286 -6.98 16.99 -18.17
C GLU A 286 -7.59 16.48 -16.85
N PHE A 287 -7.23 15.28 -16.44
CA PHE A 287 -7.65 14.73 -15.14
C PHE A 287 -7.15 15.61 -13.98
N LYS A 288 -5.89 16.07 -14.02
CA LYS A 288 -5.35 16.99 -13.01
C LYS A 288 -6.20 18.28 -12.91
N LYS A 289 -6.66 18.81 -14.03
CA LYS A 289 -7.57 19.97 -14.03
C LYS A 289 -8.95 19.65 -13.41
N LYS A 290 -9.50 18.46 -13.70
CA LYS A 290 -10.82 18.05 -13.18
C LYS A 290 -10.79 17.73 -11.69
N ILE A 291 -9.71 17.18 -11.16
CA ILE A 291 -9.59 16.84 -9.74
C ILE A 291 -9.29 18.07 -8.86
N THR A 292 -8.71 19.15 -9.43
CA THR A 292 -8.35 20.37 -8.69
C THR A 292 -9.51 20.96 -7.88
N PRO A 293 -10.70 21.22 -8.44
CA PRO A 293 -11.82 21.76 -7.66
C PRO A 293 -12.27 20.82 -6.55
N ILE A 294 -12.22 19.51 -6.76
CA ILE A 294 -12.59 18.53 -5.72
C ILE A 294 -11.60 18.60 -4.55
N LEU A 295 -10.30 18.64 -4.84
CA LEU A 295 -9.26 18.78 -3.81
C LEU A 295 -9.41 20.10 -3.03
N ALA A 296 -9.73 21.21 -3.73
CA ALA A 296 -9.98 22.50 -3.10
C ALA A 296 -11.21 22.45 -2.17
N ASP A 297 -12.31 21.87 -2.63
CA ASP A 297 -13.54 21.67 -1.85
C ASP A 297 -13.28 20.86 -0.58
N VAL A 298 -12.52 19.78 -0.68
CA VAL A 298 -12.11 18.96 0.47
C VAL A 298 -11.33 19.80 1.48
N CYS A 299 -10.35 20.58 1.00
CA CYS A 299 -9.54 21.45 1.87
C CYS A 299 -10.41 22.51 2.57
N GLU A 300 -11.28 23.19 1.82
CA GLU A 300 -12.18 24.22 2.38
C GLU A 300 -13.13 23.63 3.40
N ARG A 301 -13.71 22.46 3.11
CA ARG A 301 -14.58 21.77 4.06
C ARG A 301 -13.83 21.42 5.34
N PHE A 302 -12.64 20.80 5.23
CA PHE A 302 -11.82 20.45 6.38
C PHE A 302 -11.46 21.67 7.25
N LEU A 303 -11.18 22.82 6.62
CA LEU A 303 -10.79 24.04 7.32
C LEU A 303 -11.97 24.74 8.01
N ARG A 304 -13.22 24.57 7.52
CA ARG A 304 -14.43 25.12 8.14
C ARG A 304 -14.89 24.33 9.37
N GLU A 305 -14.66 23.04 9.40
CA GLU A 305 -15.01 22.13 10.50
C GLU A 305 -13.91 22.09 11.58
#